data_5c797a2f9b98aa06dfb5a856559df3a2
#
_entry.id   5c797a2f9b98aa06dfb5a856559df3a2
#
_cell.length_a   1.000
_cell.length_b   1.000
_cell.length_c   1.000
_cell.angle_alpha   90.00
_cell.angle_beta   90.00
_cell.angle_gamma   90.00
#
_symmetry.space_group_name_H-M   'P 1'
#
loop_
_entity.id
_entity.type
_entity.pdbx_description
1 polymer ?
#
loop_
_entity_poly.entity_id
_entity_poly.type
_entity_poly.pdbx_seq_one_letter_code
_entity_poly.pdbx_strand_id
1 'polypeptide(L)'
;MSTTYRSTEKDRHAREAYLQLAAAADEFEKYANPHAVRIAAIADKIAEAFHMAPQDRKSLRTAARMHDLGEVAMEREYIQRAGSLTDEERTDLERHPVIGEQEAARASADRDVQLLVRWHHEWWNGSGYPDALRQNEIPLAARILRVADSYAALTDARPFRPALTEEDARASIVERAGIEFDPAVVKVLLSLQDLEELRSYAKPVDPSDSTATVDDGWNLFSLFMR
;
A
#
# COMPACT_ATOMS: atom_id res chain seq x y z
N MET A 1 -5.92 13.83 -30.92
CA MET A 1 -6.91 14.53 -30.08
C MET A 1 -6.75 14.01 -28.68
N SER A 2 -6.16 14.80 -27.78
CA SER A 2 -5.92 14.42 -26.37
C SER A 2 -7.22 14.62 -25.61
N THR A 3 -7.85 13.52 -25.19
CA THR A 3 -9.03 13.57 -24.33
C THR A 3 -8.54 13.81 -22.91
N THR A 4 -8.50 15.06 -22.47
CA THR A 4 -8.25 15.42 -21.09
C THR A 4 -9.42 14.92 -20.25
N TYR A 5 -9.22 13.83 -19.51
CA TYR A 5 -10.20 13.30 -18.56
C TYR A 5 -10.35 14.32 -17.42
N ARG A 6 -11.44 15.09 -17.43
CA ARG A 6 -11.80 15.95 -16.29
C ARG A 6 -12.31 15.06 -15.17
N SER A 7 -11.53 14.91 -14.12
CA SER A 7 -11.97 14.32 -12.86
C SER A 7 -13.27 14.99 -12.41
N THR A 8 -14.29 14.18 -12.11
CA THR A 8 -15.55 14.70 -11.62
C THR A 8 -15.40 15.17 -10.16
N GLU A 9 -16.32 16.03 -9.69
CA GLU A 9 -16.33 16.47 -8.29
C GLU A 9 -16.50 15.26 -7.33
N LYS A 10 -17.25 14.25 -7.76
CA LYS A 10 -17.42 12.98 -7.05
C LYS A 10 -16.09 12.22 -6.91
N ASP A 11 -15.27 12.17 -7.98
CA ASP A 11 -13.95 11.53 -7.94
C ASP A 11 -13.01 12.24 -6.98
N ARG A 12 -13.11 13.57 -6.88
CA ARG A 12 -12.30 14.37 -5.97
C ARG A 12 -12.66 14.09 -4.51
N HIS A 13 -13.95 14.12 -4.15
CA HIS A 13 -14.42 13.81 -2.79
C HIS A 13 -14.07 12.37 -2.37
N ALA A 14 -14.27 11.40 -3.27
CA ALA A 14 -13.87 10.02 -2.99
C ALA A 14 -12.36 9.90 -2.71
N ARG A 15 -11.54 10.60 -3.50
CA ARG A 15 -10.09 10.63 -3.31
C ARG A 15 -9.69 11.25 -1.97
N GLU A 16 -10.31 12.37 -1.58
CA GLU A 16 -10.07 13.01 -0.28
C GLU A 16 -10.41 12.06 0.87
N ALA A 17 -11.55 11.38 0.79
CA ALA A 17 -11.94 10.38 1.78
C ALA A 17 -10.91 9.23 1.88
N TYR A 18 -10.43 8.71 0.76
CA TYR A 18 -9.41 7.65 0.77
C TYR A 18 -8.07 8.09 1.36
N LEU A 19 -7.67 9.35 1.16
CA LEU A 19 -6.45 9.89 1.78
C LEU A 19 -6.61 10.07 3.30
N GLN A 20 -7.79 10.48 3.76
CA GLN A 20 -8.06 10.57 5.20
C GLN A 20 -8.05 9.19 5.86
N LEU A 21 -8.64 8.18 5.20
CA LEU A 21 -8.63 6.80 5.69
C LEU A 21 -7.20 6.24 5.75
N ALA A 22 -6.38 6.49 4.72
CA ALA A 22 -4.97 6.10 4.70
C ALA A 22 -4.19 6.74 5.84
N ALA A 23 -4.37 8.05 6.07
CA ALA A 23 -3.69 8.75 7.16
C ALA A 23 -4.11 8.21 8.53
N ALA A 24 -5.37 7.84 8.72
CA ALA A 24 -5.86 7.23 9.94
C ALA A 24 -5.23 5.84 10.19
N ALA A 25 -5.02 5.05 9.12
CA ALA A 25 -4.35 3.76 9.22
C ALA A 25 -2.87 3.93 9.59
N ASP A 26 -2.14 4.83 8.90
CA ASP A 26 -0.73 5.13 9.21
C ASP A 26 -0.54 5.63 10.66
N GLU A 27 -1.46 6.47 11.16
CA GLU A 27 -1.45 6.95 12.55
C GLU A 27 -1.73 5.81 13.55
N PHE A 28 -2.71 4.96 13.23
CA PHE A 28 -3.07 3.81 14.06
C PHE A 28 -1.88 2.85 14.19
N GLU A 29 -1.17 2.58 13.11
CA GLU A 29 0.00 1.70 13.08
C GLU A 29 1.30 2.39 13.55
N LYS A 30 1.26 3.69 13.89
CA LYS A 30 2.38 4.50 14.36
C LYS A 30 3.54 4.63 13.36
N TYR A 31 3.23 4.71 12.08
CA TYR A 31 4.23 5.08 11.09
C TYR A 31 4.64 6.56 11.24
N ALA A 32 5.95 6.80 11.20
CA ALA A 32 6.49 8.16 11.27
C ALA A 32 6.28 8.99 9.99
N ASN A 33 6.00 8.33 8.87
CA ASN A 33 5.79 8.93 7.55
C ASN A 33 4.55 8.32 6.91
N PRO A 34 3.94 8.97 5.91
CA PRO A 34 2.79 8.44 5.17
C PRO A 34 3.10 7.12 4.46
N HIS A 35 3.00 6.00 5.17
CA HIS A 35 3.34 4.66 4.73
C HIS A 35 2.48 4.20 3.55
N ALA A 36 1.16 4.34 3.66
CA ALA A 36 0.22 3.93 2.64
C ALA A 36 0.41 4.69 1.31
N VAL A 37 0.82 5.97 1.37
CA VAL A 37 1.15 6.77 0.18
C VAL A 37 2.42 6.24 -0.48
N ARG A 38 3.42 5.87 0.32
CA ARG A 38 4.68 5.30 -0.16
C ARG A 38 4.46 3.94 -0.83
N ILE A 39 3.67 3.05 -0.23
CA ILE A 39 3.27 1.78 -0.84
C ILE A 39 2.61 2.03 -2.20
N ALA A 40 1.67 2.98 -2.28
CA ALA A 40 1.00 3.30 -3.53
C ALA A 40 1.97 3.76 -4.63
N ALA A 41 3.00 4.54 -4.27
CA ALA A 41 4.02 4.99 -5.23
C ALA A 41 4.92 3.84 -5.70
N ILE A 42 5.39 2.98 -4.80
CA ILE A 42 6.20 1.79 -5.14
C ILE A 42 5.40 0.83 -6.02
N ALA A 43 4.16 0.52 -5.63
CA ALA A 43 3.27 -0.36 -6.38
C ALA A 43 3.00 0.17 -7.79
N ASP A 44 2.80 1.48 -7.93
CA ASP A 44 2.57 2.11 -9.23
C ASP A 44 3.80 2.01 -10.16
N LYS A 45 5.02 2.22 -9.63
CA LYS A 45 6.28 2.03 -10.37
C LYS A 45 6.45 0.58 -10.86
N ILE A 46 6.16 -0.39 -10.02
CA ILE A 46 6.19 -1.80 -10.41
C ILE A 46 5.13 -2.08 -11.48
N ALA A 47 3.90 -1.62 -11.29
CA ALA A 47 2.79 -1.81 -12.22
C ALA A 47 3.05 -1.17 -13.60
N GLU A 48 3.74 -0.02 -13.61
CA GLU A 48 4.19 0.64 -14.84
C GLU A 48 5.17 -0.23 -15.64
N ALA A 49 6.14 -0.85 -14.96
CA ALA A 49 7.08 -1.76 -15.59
C ALA A 49 6.41 -3.02 -16.16
N PHE A 50 5.27 -3.44 -15.59
CA PHE A 50 4.42 -4.49 -16.14
C PHE A 50 3.48 -4.00 -17.26
N HIS A 51 3.53 -2.72 -17.64
CA HIS A 51 2.63 -2.10 -18.62
C HIS A 51 1.14 -2.27 -18.26
N MET A 52 0.81 -2.25 -16.99
CA MET A 52 -0.59 -2.34 -16.55
C MET A 52 -1.40 -1.15 -17.07
N ALA A 53 -2.67 -1.41 -17.39
CA ALA A 53 -3.56 -0.36 -17.86
C ALA A 53 -3.73 0.77 -16.81
N PRO A 54 -3.89 2.03 -17.24
CA PRO A 54 -4.02 3.16 -16.29
C PRO A 54 -5.14 3.00 -15.27
N GLN A 55 -6.24 2.34 -15.63
CA GLN A 55 -7.35 2.08 -14.72
C GLN A 55 -6.95 1.08 -13.63
N ASP A 56 -6.26 -0.01 -13.97
CA ASP A 56 -5.80 -1.02 -13.02
C ASP A 56 -4.76 -0.43 -12.07
N ARG A 57 -3.87 0.42 -12.59
CA ARG A 57 -2.92 1.19 -11.78
C ARG A 57 -3.63 2.14 -10.81
N LYS A 58 -4.74 2.77 -11.23
CA LYS A 58 -5.57 3.60 -10.34
C LYS A 58 -6.17 2.76 -9.21
N SER A 59 -6.75 1.61 -9.54
CA SER A 59 -7.32 0.69 -8.55
C SER A 59 -6.26 0.20 -7.56
N LEU A 60 -5.07 -0.15 -8.05
CA LEU A 60 -3.93 -0.57 -7.23
C LEU A 60 -3.48 0.54 -6.24
N ARG A 61 -3.30 1.77 -6.73
CA ARG A 61 -2.94 2.90 -5.84
C ARG A 61 -4.01 3.19 -4.79
N THR A 62 -5.27 3.02 -5.13
CA THR A 62 -6.38 3.19 -4.18
C THR A 62 -6.36 2.07 -3.14
N ALA A 63 -6.22 0.81 -3.58
CA ALA A 63 -6.11 -0.34 -2.68
C ALA A 63 -4.91 -0.22 -1.73
N ALA A 64 -3.75 0.22 -2.23
CA ALA A 64 -2.56 0.45 -1.41
C ALA A 64 -2.80 1.46 -0.27
N ARG A 65 -3.69 2.44 -0.47
CA ARG A 65 -4.05 3.41 0.58
C ARG A 65 -5.08 2.88 1.58
N MET A 66 -5.73 1.79 1.26
CA MET A 66 -6.85 1.25 2.02
C MET A 66 -6.56 -0.15 2.57
N HIS A 67 -5.36 -0.70 2.35
CA HIS A 67 -5.08 -2.12 2.60
C HIS A 67 -5.30 -2.50 4.06
N ASP A 68 -4.93 -1.64 5.00
CA ASP A 68 -5.03 -1.87 6.44
C ASP A 68 -6.24 -1.20 7.11
N LEU A 69 -7.25 -0.75 6.36
CA LEU A 69 -8.50 -0.23 6.95
C LEU A 69 -9.17 -1.21 7.91
N GLY A 70 -8.98 -2.50 7.68
CA GLY A 70 -9.49 -3.53 8.56
C GLY A 70 -8.83 -3.52 9.94
N GLU A 71 -7.55 -3.18 10.04
CA GLU A 71 -6.84 -3.04 11.32
C GLU A 71 -7.42 -1.90 12.15
N VAL A 72 -7.69 -0.75 11.50
CA VAL A 72 -8.35 0.39 12.14
C VAL A 72 -9.73 0.00 12.65
N ALA A 73 -10.53 -0.69 11.81
CA ALA A 73 -11.89 -1.10 12.16
C ALA A 73 -11.93 -2.17 13.28
N MET A 74 -10.85 -2.95 13.43
CA MET A 74 -10.73 -3.93 14.50
C MET A 74 -10.45 -3.29 15.86
N GLU A 75 -9.82 -2.12 15.90
CA GLU A 75 -9.46 -1.38 17.13
C GLU A 75 -8.72 -2.25 18.18
N ARG A 76 -7.76 -3.07 17.75
CA ARG A 76 -7.03 -4.00 18.62
C ARG A 76 -5.74 -3.37 19.16
N GLU A 77 -5.61 -3.29 20.48
CA GLU A 77 -4.41 -2.74 21.14
C GLU A 77 -3.13 -3.50 20.78
N TYR A 78 -3.20 -4.82 20.51
CA TYR A 78 -2.03 -5.62 20.18
C TYR A 78 -1.38 -5.22 18.84
N ILE A 79 -2.12 -4.60 17.91
CA ILE A 79 -1.60 -4.12 16.62
C ILE A 79 -0.58 -2.99 16.85
N GLN A 80 -0.83 -2.16 17.86
CA GLN A 80 0.03 -1.02 18.23
C GLN A 80 1.13 -1.38 19.24
N ARG A 81 1.14 -2.61 19.75
CA ARG A 81 2.05 -3.05 20.79
C ARG A 81 3.39 -3.49 20.20
N ALA A 82 4.49 -3.14 20.87
CA ALA A 82 5.78 -3.75 20.60
C ALA A 82 5.79 -5.22 21.07
N GLY A 83 6.40 -6.09 20.28
CA GLY A 83 6.58 -7.50 20.62
C GLY A 83 5.88 -8.46 19.66
N SER A 84 6.02 -9.75 19.94
CA SER A 84 5.41 -10.80 19.14
C SER A 84 3.93 -10.97 19.49
N LEU A 85 3.11 -11.26 18.47
CA LEU A 85 1.72 -11.65 18.65
C LEU A 85 1.63 -13.08 19.20
N THR A 86 0.66 -13.35 20.05
CA THR A 86 0.25 -14.73 20.37
C THR A 86 -0.42 -15.39 19.14
N ASP A 87 -0.61 -16.71 19.18
CA ASP A 87 -1.28 -17.41 18.08
C ASP A 87 -2.75 -16.97 17.92
N GLU A 88 -3.41 -16.65 19.02
CA GLU A 88 -4.78 -16.13 19.02
C GLU A 88 -4.84 -14.70 18.42
N GLU A 89 -3.92 -13.83 18.81
CA GLU A 89 -3.82 -12.47 18.27
C GLU A 89 -3.49 -12.49 16.77
N ARG A 90 -2.60 -13.41 16.34
CA ARG A 90 -2.29 -13.62 14.93
C ARG A 90 -3.51 -14.04 14.14
N THR A 91 -4.25 -15.04 14.64
CA THR A 91 -5.49 -15.53 14.01
C THR A 91 -6.57 -14.44 13.94
N ASP A 92 -6.68 -13.60 14.97
CA ASP A 92 -7.61 -12.46 14.93
C ASP A 92 -7.15 -11.41 13.90
N LEU A 93 -5.84 -11.10 13.84
CA LEU A 93 -5.26 -10.15 12.89
C LEU A 93 -5.47 -10.60 11.43
N GLU A 94 -5.36 -11.88 11.13
CA GLU A 94 -5.56 -12.43 9.79
C GLU A 94 -6.98 -12.20 9.23
N ARG A 95 -7.89 -11.65 10.01
CA ARG A 95 -9.24 -11.24 9.58
C ARG A 95 -9.29 -9.84 8.97
N HIS A 96 -8.25 -9.00 9.21
CA HIS A 96 -8.30 -7.61 8.76
C HIS A 96 -8.50 -7.43 7.24
N PRO A 97 -8.00 -8.32 6.32
CA PRO A 97 -8.26 -8.13 4.90
C PRO A 97 -9.74 -8.29 4.53
N VAL A 98 -10.45 -9.22 5.22
CA VAL A 98 -11.89 -9.43 5.03
C VAL A 98 -12.69 -8.24 5.58
N ILE A 99 -12.30 -7.73 6.74
CA ILE A 99 -12.91 -6.54 7.33
C ILE A 99 -12.60 -5.31 6.47
N GLY A 100 -11.35 -5.17 5.99
CA GLY A 100 -10.91 -4.10 5.10
C GLY A 100 -11.68 -4.08 3.76
N GLU A 101 -11.98 -5.25 3.16
CA GLU A 101 -12.87 -5.35 2.00
C GLU A 101 -14.24 -4.73 2.30
N GLN A 102 -14.82 -5.03 3.47
CA GLN A 102 -16.12 -4.48 3.87
C GLN A 102 -16.05 -2.97 4.11
N GLU A 103 -15.00 -2.47 4.75
CA GLU A 103 -14.81 -1.03 4.96
C GLU A 103 -14.57 -0.29 3.63
N ALA A 104 -13.80 -0.87 2.71
CA ALA A 104 -13.65 -0.35 1.36
C ALA A 104 -14.98 -0.27 0.62
N ALA A 105 -15.85 -1.30 0.76
CA ALA A 105 -17.21 -1.28 0.20
C ALA A 105 -18.08 -0.18 0.83
N ARG A 106 -18.01 0.03 2.15
CA ARG A 106 -18.73 1.13 2.85
C ARG A 106 -18.27 2.50 2.38
N ALA A 107 -16.95 2.63 2.09
CA ALA A 107 -16.37 3.83 1.49
C ALA A 107 -16.68 3.99 0.00
N SER A 108 -17.54 3.12 -0.57
CA SER A 108 -17.91 3.12 -1.99
C SER A 108 -16.74 2.93 -2.96
N ALA A 109 -15.70 2.23 -2.54
CA ALA A 109 -14.61 1.85 -3.43
C ALA A 109 -15.11 0.85 -4.49
N ASP A 110 -14.50 0.90 -5.69
CA ASP A 110 -14.81 -0.03 -6.77
C ASP A 110 -14.50 -1.48 -6.36
N ARG A 111 -15.20 -2.45 -6.96
CA ARG A 111 -15.04 -3.87 -6.61
C ARG A 111 -13.60 -4.36 -6.73
N ASP A 112 -12.87 -3.90 -7.74
CA ASP A 112 -11.47 -4.25 -7.93
C ASP A 112 -10.62 -3.80 -6.74
N VAL A 113 -10.85 -2.60 -6.22
CA VAL A 113 -10.16 -2.08 -5.02
C VAL A 113 -10.46 -2.95 -3.81
N GLN A 114 -11.74 -3.29 -3.58
CA GLN A 114 -12.18 -4.14 -2.47
C GLN A 114 -11.46 -5.50 -2.49
N LEU A 115 -11.38 -6.13 -3.67
CA LEU A 115 -10.71 -7.42 -3.83
C LEU A 115 -9.18 -7.33 -3.66
N LEU A 116 -8.55 -6.24 -4.08
CA LEU A 116 -7.14 -6.02 -3.83
C LEU A 116 -6.84 -5.84 -2.34
N VAL A 117 -7.71 -5.13 -1.60
CA VAL A 117 -7.64 -5.03 -0.14
C VAL A 117 -7.82 -6.40 0.50
N ARG A 118 -8.75 -7.24 0.01
CA ARG A 118 -8.93 -8.59 0.51
C ARG A 118 -7.70 -9.48 0.32
N TRP A 119 -7.01 -9.37 -0.82
CA TRP A 119 -5.97 -10.32 -1.23
C TRP A 119 -4.53 -9.82 -1.04
N HIS A 120 -4.30 -8.71 -0.36
CA HIS A 120 -2.94 -8.18 -0.20
C HIS A 120 -2.03 -9.03 0.71
N HIS A 121 -2.60 -9.98 1.46
CA HIS A 121 -1.87 -10.97 2.25
C HIS A 121 -1.87 -12.38 1.65
N GLU A 122 -2.32 -12.54 0.41
CA GLU A 122 -2.13 -13.80 -0.28
C GLU A 122 -0.67 -14.02 -0.65
N TRP A 123 -0.20 -15.25 -0.46
CA TRP A 123 1.18 -15.63 -0.73
C TRP A 123 1.27 -16.44 -2.01
N TRP A 124 2.37 -16.25 -2.77
CA TRP A 124 2.60 -16.92 -4.04
C TRP A 124 2.43 -18.43 -3.98
N ASN A 125 2.86 -19.08 -2.90
CA ASN A 125 2.76 -20.53 -2.72
C ASN A 125 1.41 -21.02 -2.17
N GLY A 126 0.47 -20.14 -1.85
CA GLY A 126 -0.85 -20.45 -1.30
C GLY A 126 -0.88 -20.59 0.23
N SER A 127 0.19 -20.24 0.95
CA SER A 127 0.21 -20.23 2.42
C SER A 127 -0.24 -18.90 3.02
N GLY A 128 -0.72 -17.97 2.20
CA GLY A 128 -1.29 -16.70 2.62
C GLY A 128 -2.75 -16.80 3.05
N TYR A 129 -3.36 -15.68 3.26
CA TYR A 129 -4.75 -15.55 3.70
C TYR A 129 -5.43 -14.37 3.00
N PRO A 130 -6.77 -14.26 2.97
CA PRO A 130 -7.76 -15.11 3.64
C PRO A 130 -8.26 -16.30 2.80
N ASP A 131 -8.02 -16.33 1.49
CA ASP A 131 -8.61 -17.31 0.58
C ASP A 131 -7.63 -18.42 0.15
N ALA A 132 -6.36 -18.33 0.57
CA ALA A 132 -5.27 -19.24 0.23
C ALA A 132 -5.07 -19.42 -1.29
N LEU A 133 -5.25 -18.32 -2.03
CA LEU A 133 -4.97 -18.24 -3.46
C LEU A 133 -3.48 -18.46 -3.72
N ARG A 134 -3.15 -19.05 -4.88
CA ARG A 134 -1.75 -19.33 -5.22
C ARG A 134 -1.42 -18.93 -6.65
N GLN A 135 -0.18 -18.49 -6.82
CA GLN A 135 0.37 -18.15 -8.13
C GLN A 135 -0.54 -17.22 -8.94
N ASN A 136 -0.98 -17.66 -10.12
CA ASN A 136 -1.80 -16.85 -11.02
C ASN A 136 -3.28 -16.77 -10.62
N GLU A 137 -3.71 -17.48 -9.58
CA GLU A 137 -5.03 -17.27 -8.97
C GLU A 137 -5.07 -15.91 -8.26
N ILE A 138 -3.90 -15.43 -7.78
CA ILE A 138 -3.75 -14.09 -7.19
C ILE A 138 -3.64 -13.07 -8.33
N PRO A 139 -4.51 -12.07 -8.43
CA PRO A 139 -4.38 -11.00 -9.43
C PRO A 139 -3.01 -10.33 -9.37
N LEU A 140 -2.45 -9.97 -10.53
CA LEU A 140 -1.12 -9.33 -10.59
C LEU A 140 -1.03 -8.09 -9.69
N ALA A 141 -2.07 -7.26 -9.64
CA ALA A 141 -2.11 -6.08 -8.79
C ALA A 141 -1.99 -6.42 -7.27
N ALA A 142 -2.60 -7.52 -6.80
CA ALA A 142 -2.47 -7.97 -5.42
C ALA A 142 -1.05 -8.48 -5.12
N ARG A 143 -0.44 -9.22 -6.07
CA ARG A 143 0.96 -9.67 -5.97
C ARG A 143 1.93 -8.49 -5.91
N ILE A 144 1.68 -7.44 -6.69
CA ILE A 144 2.45 -6.19 -6.67
C ILE A 144 2.27 -5.49 -5.32
N LEU A 145 1.03 -5.37 -4.84
CA LEU A 145 0.73 -4.73 -3.56
C LEU A 145 1.46 -5.42 -2.42
N ARG A 146 1.45 -6.77 -2.37
CA ARG A 146 2.16 -7.55 -1.35
C ARG A 146 3.67 -7.26 -1.29
N VAL A 147 4.33 -7.18 -2.45
CA VAL A 147 5.75 -6.86 -2.53
C VAL A 147 6.03 -5.41 -2.12
N ALA A 148 5.21 -4.47 -2.59
CA ALA A 148 5.37 -3.04 -2.30
C ALA A 148 5.18 -2.74 -0.81
N ASP A 149 4.15 -3.32 -0.19
CA ASP A 149 3.88 -3.24 1.23
C ASP A 149 5.06 -3.78 2.05
N SER A 150 5.48 -5.02 1.80
CA SER A 150 6.59 -5.63 2.51
C SER A 150 7.88 -4.83 2.39
N TYR A 151 8.21 -4.32 1.19
CA TYR A 151 9.39 -3.49 0.99
C TYR A 151 9.30 -2.16 1.75
N ALA A 152 8.16 -1.48 1.70
CA ALA A 152 7.92 -0.26 2.45
C ALA A 152 8.02 -0.52 3.96
N ALA A 153 7.35 -1.57 4.46
CA ALA A 153 7.40 -1.94 5.86
C ALA A 153 8.82 -2.26 6.34
N LEU A 154 9.66 -2.93 5.56
CA LEU A 154 11.04 -3.23 5.91
C LEU A 154 11.92 -1.97 5.97
N THR A 155 11.67 -1.01 5.11
CA THR A 155 12.48 0.20 4.97
C THR A 155 11.92 1.41 5.73
N ASP A 156 10.77 1.32 6.38
CA ASP A 156 10.24 2.35 7.28
C ASP A 156 10.57 2.04 8.74
N ALA A 157 10.97 3.09 9.48
CA ALA A 157 11.18 2.97 10.92
C ALA A 157 9.85 2.94 11.65
N ARG A 158 9.73 2.02 12.62
CA ARG A 158 8.65 2.00 13.62
C ARG A 158 9.24 2.27 15.01
N PRO A 159 8.47 2.71 16.02
CA PRO A 159 8.99 3.04 17.34
C PRO A 159 9.82 1.93 18.00
N PHE A 160 9.57 0.68 17.62
CA PHE A 160 10.20 -0.52 18.18
C PHE A 160 11.10 -1.27 17.18
N ARG A 161 11.29 -0.75 15.95
CA ARG A 161 12.11 -1.38 14.92
C ARG A 161 12.74 -0.33 13.99
N PRO A 162 14.08 -0.26 13.90
CA PRO A 162 14.75 0.60 12.92
C PRO A 162 14.43 0.14 11.49
N ALA A 163 14.51 1.06 10.54
CA ALA A 163 14.45 0.73 9.13
C ALA A 163 15.66 -0.10 8.71
N LEU A 164 15.45 -1.09 7.85
CA LEU A 164 16.54 -1.76 7.15
C LEU A 164 17.15 -0.83 6.08
N THR A 165 18.38 -1.12 5.71
CA THR A 165 18.97 -0.54 4.49
C THR A 165 18.21 -1.05 3.26
N GLU A 166 18.32 -0.33 2.15
CA GLU A 166 17.68 -0.78 0.89
C GLU A 166 18.25 -2.13 0.44
N GLU A 167 19.55 -2.35 0.62
CA GLU A 167 20.22 -3.62 0.30
C GLU A 167 19.68 -4.78 1.14
N ASP A 168 19.57 -4.61 2.45
CA ASP A 168 19.05 -5.65 3.35
C ASP A 168 17.57 -5.94 3.09
N ALA A 169 16.76 -4.90 2.80
CA ALA A 169 15.37 -5.08 2.46
C ALA A 169 15.18 -5.84 1.14
N ARG A 170 15.98 -5.52 0.10
CA ARG A 170 16.00 -6.25 -1.18
C ARG A 170 16.43 -7.70 -0.98
N ALA A 171 17.45 -7.96 -0.18
CA ALA A 171 17.90 -9.31 0.15
C ALA A 171 16.79 -10.12 0.83
N SER A 172 16.10 -9.53 1.83
CA SER A 172 14.97 -10.15 2.52
C SER A 172 13.81 -10.49 1.59
N ILE A 173 13.49 -9.62 0.62
CA ILE A 173 12.46 -9.87 -0.39
C ILE A 173 12.87 -11.02 -1.33
N VAL A 174 14.15 -11.09 -1.71
CA VAL A 174 14.68 -12.17 -2.57
C VAL A 174 14.58 -13.52 -1.89
N GLU A 175 14.95 -13.63 -0.60
CA GLU A 175 14.86 -14.88 0.16
C GLU A 175 13.45 -15.49 0.19
N ARG A 176 12.43 -14.65 0.08
CA ARG A 176 11.02 -15.08 0.13
C ARG A 176 10.37 -15.18 -1.26
N ALA A 177 11.12 -14.94 -2.35
CA ALA A 177 10.63 -15.11 -3.72
C ALA A 177 10.27 -16.58 -4.00
N GLY A 178 9.09 -16.80 -4.59
CA GLY A 178 8.54 -18.15 -4.82
C GLY A 178 7.83 -18.76 -3.60
N ILE A 179 7.95 -18.16 -2.43
CA ILE A 179 7.22 -18.53 -1.20
C ILE A 179 6.10 -17.51 -0.99
N GLU A 180 6.43 -16.33 -0.55
CA GLU A 180 5.50 -15.25 -0.29
C GLU A 180 5.29 -14.39 -1.53
N PHE A 181 6.36 -14.06 -2.23
CA PHE A 181 6.36 -13.11 -3.33
C PHE A 181 6.43 -13.78 -4.68
N ASP A 182 5.70 -13.21 -5.66
CA ASP A 182 5.85 -13.57 -7.06
C ASP A 182 7.27 -13.25 -7.54
N PRO A 183 8.04 -14.26 -8.01
CA PRO A 183 9.40 -14.03 -8.50
C PRO A 183 9.51 -13.01 -9.63
N ALA A 184 8.47 -12.87 -10.48
CA ALA A 184 8.44 -11.90 -11.55
C ALA A 184 8.31 -10.47 -11.01
N VAL A 185 7.48 -10.27 -9.97
CA VAL A 185 7.32 -8.98 -9.29
C VAL A 185 8.61 -8.62 -8.54
N VAL A 186 9.22 -9.57 -7.84
CA VAL A 186 10.51 -9.36 -7.17
C VAL A 186 11.57 -8.93 -8.17
N LYS A 187 11.68 -9.60 -9.32
CA LYS A 187 12.65 -9.23 -10.38
C LYS A 187 12.46 -7.78 -10.85
N VAL A 188 11.22 -7.33 -11.01
CA VAL A 188 10.92 -5.94 -11.38
C VAL A 188 11.32 -4.99 -10.26
N LEU A 189 10.94 -5.26 -8.99
CA LEU A 189 11.37 -4.43 -7.84
C LEU A 189 12.88 -4.24 -7.81
N LEU A 190 13.65 -5.31 -8.04
CA LEU A 190 15.11 -5.26 -8.05
C LEU A 190 15.71 -4.44 -9.20
N SER A 191 15.00 -4.32 -10.32
CA SER A 191 15.42 -3.51 -11.47
C SER A 191 15.14 -2.03 -11.32
N LEU A 192 14.27 -1.65 -10.39
CA LEU A 192 13.95 -0.24 -10.13
C LEU A 192 15.08 0.42 -9.35
N GLN A 193 15.48 1.59 -9.82
CA GLN A 193 16.39 2.50 -9.12
C GLN A 193 15.57 3.57 -8.42
N ASP A 194 16.20 4.31 -7.50
CA ASP A 194 15.63 5.52 -6.87
C ASP A 194 14.34 5.30 -6.04
N LEU A 195 14.10 4.07 -5.53
CA LEU A 195 13.00 3.80 -4.60
C LEU A 195 13.14 4.61 -3.29
N GLU A 196 14.35 5.02 -2.95
CA GLU A 196 14.62 5.86 -1.79
C GLU A 196 14.08 7.29 -1.98
N GLU A 197 14.05 7.80 -3.22
CA GLU A 197 13.42 9.09 -3.53
C GLU A 197 11.93 9.08 -3.21
N LEU A 198 11.26 7.92 -3.33
CA LEU A 198 9.85 7.76 -2.96
C LEU A 198 9.61 7.94 -1.46
N ARG A 199 10.65 7.89 -0.62
CA ARG A 199 10.56 8.29 0.79
C ARG A 199 10.37 9.80 0.95
N SER A 200 10.93 10.60 0.05
CA SER A 200 10.82 12.06 0.11
C SER A 200 9.42 12.56 -0.27
N TYR A 201 8.71 11.84 -1.14
CA TYR A 201 7.31 12.16 -1.48
C TYR A 201 6.34 11.94 -0.32
N ALA A 202 6.73 11.12 0.65
CA ALA A 202 5.93 10.83 1.84
C ALA A 202 6.25 11.76 3.03
N LYS A 203 7.24 12.66 2.92
CA LYS A 203 7.51 13.63 4.00
C LYS A 203 6.38 14.65 4.06
N PRO A 204 5.92 15.02 5.28
CA PRO A 204 5.08 16.20 5.44
C PRO A 204 5.79 17.37 4.78
N VAL A 205 5.14 18.04 3.83
CA VAL A 205 5.71 19.23 3.20
C VAL A 205 5.80 20.31 4.26
N ASP A 206 7.00 20.84 4.49
CA ASP A 206 7.19 22.04 5.29
C ASP A 206 6.38 23.17 4.62
N PRO A 207 5.42 23.79 5.32
CA PRO A 207 4.60 24.86 4.74
C PRO A 207 5.41 26.06 4.23
N SER A 208 6.71 26.12 4.55
CA SER A 208 7.65 27.17 4.11
C SER A 208 8.35 26.86 2.77
N ASP A 209 8.26 25.63 2.24
CA ASP A 209 8.94 25.26 1.00
C ASP A 209 8.01 25.37 -0.22
N SER A 210 8.03 26.54 -0.87
CA SER A 210 7.19 26.89 -2.02
C SER A 210 7.67 26.33 -3.37
N THR A 211 8.69 25.47 -3.40
CA THR A 211 9.38 25.06 -4.63
C THR A 211 9.07 23.66 -5.15
N ALA A 212 8.30 22.84 -4.43
CA ALA A 212 7.97 21.48 -4.85
C ALA A 212 6.74 21.43 -5.78
N THR A 213 6.95 21.68 -7.07
CA THR A 213 5.97 21.35 -8.12
C THR A 213 6.19 19.90 -8.55
N VAL A 214 5.34 19.00 -8.13
CA VAL A 214 5.28 17.63 -8.67
C VAL A 214 4.31 17.65 -9.84
N ASP A 215 4.85 17.53 -11.06
CA ASP A 215 4.13 17.62 -12.33
C ASP A 215 3.68 16.23 -12.79
N ASP A 216 2.74 15.62 -12.08
CA ASP A 216 2.09 14.38 -12.51
C ASP A 216 0.63 14.25 -12.04
N GLY A 217 -0.05 15.37 -11.93
CA GLY A 217 -1.49 15.42 -11.63
C GLY A 217 -1.85 15.09 -10.18
N TRP A 218 -0.85 14.95 -9.30
CA TRP A 218 -1.01 14.66 -7.88
C TRP A 218 -0.52 15.84 -7.02
N ASN A 219 -1.20 16.97 -7.12
CA ASN A 219 -0.88 18.12 -6.26
C ASN A 219 -1.41 17.88 -4.84
N LEU A 220 -0.54 17.35 -3.97
CA LEU A 220 -0.80 17.15 -2.54
C LEU A 220 -1.01 18.48 -1.79
N PHE A 221 -0.53 19.62 -2.34
CA PHE A 221 -0.54 20.92 -1.68
C PHE A 221 -1.92 21.56 -1.53
N SER A 222 -2.90 21.21 -2.38
CA SER A 222 -4.21 21.85 -2.32
C SER A 222 -5.16 21.26 -1.27
N LEU A 223 -4.76 20.18 -0.59
CA LEU A 223 -5.64 19.44 0.33
C LEU A 223 -5.46 19.82 1.81
N PHE A 224 -4.33 20.46 2.18
CA PHE A 224 -4.02 20.78 3.58
C PHE A 224 -4.20 22.26 3.97
N MET A 225 -4.64 23.13 3.06
CA MET A 225 -4.76 24.57 3.32
C MET A 225 -6.18 25.12 3.08
N ARG A 226 -7.21 24.43 3.62
CA ARG A 226 -8.53 25.10 3.85
C ARG A 226 -9.22 24.53 5.07
#